data_4841ecb3a0d5c19a0b35f4976b5ab894
#
_entry.id   4841ecb3a0d5c19a0b35f4976b5ab894
#
_cell.length_a   1.000
_cell.length_b   1.000
_cell.length_c   1.000
_cell.angle_alpha   90.00
_cell.angle_beta   90.00
_cell.angle_gamma   90.00
#
_symmetry.space_group_name_H-M   'P 1'
#
loop_
_entity.id
_entity.type
_entity.pdbx_description
1 polymer ?
#
loop_
_entity_poly.entity_id
_entity_poly.type
_entity_poly.pdbx_seq_one_letter_code
_entity_poly.pdbx_strand_id
1 'polypeptide(L)'
;MVLEARRLVDLGHSLSEVSEKIEAMRERLSVFVSLNTLENAVKGGRIRRVEAAVVQLLRMKIFARTQDGEVVVCGRARGRKNMLTAFLEAMQAKADDYQGRWVGITHVDNIPDAQALAEAIRQRFSPARIIIAPMGSTIATHAGMGALALAFW
;
A
#
# COMPACT_ATOMS: atom_id res chain seq x y z
N MET A 1 11.69 0.88 -2.56
CA MET A 1 12.80 1.83 -2.88
C MET A 1 14.08 1.49 -2.13
N VAL A 2 14.19 1.57 -0.79
CA VAL A 2 15.46 1.33 -0.05
C VAL A 2 16.06 -0.04 -0.36
N LEU A 3 15.27 -1.11 -0.34
CA LEU A 3 15.74 -2.47 -0.66
C LEU A 3 16.20 -2.60 -2.12
N GLU A 4 15.58 -1.88 -3.05
CA GLU A 4 15.98 -1.85 -4.45
C GLU A 4 17.28 -1.05 -4.63
N ALA A 5 17.42 0.09 -3.95
CA ALA A 5 18.68 0.83 -3.93
C ALA A 5 19.82 -0.05 -3.40
N ARG A 6 19.61 -0.79 -2.31
CA ARG A 6 20.61 -1.73 -1.78
C ARG A 6 20.98 -2.81 -2.81
N ARG A 7 19.98 -3.40 -3.47
CA ARG A 7 20.20 -4.41 -4.53
C ARG A 7 21.05 -3.86 -5.68
N LEU A 8 20.79 -2.63 -6.11
CA LEU A 8 21.59 -1.99 -7.15
C LEU A 8 23.04 -1.74 -6.73
N VAL A 9 23.26 -1.31 -5.48
CA VAL A 9 24.62 -1.17 -4.92
C VAL A 9 25.33 -2.51 -4.89
N ASP A 10 24.67 -3.58 -4.47
CA ASP A 10 25.26 -4.93 -4.43
C ASP A 10 25.61 -5.47 -5.83
N LEU A 11 24.93 -4.98 -6.86
CA LEU A 11 25.24 -5.27 -8.27
C LEU A 11 26.35 -4.38 -8.86
N GLY A 12 26.94 -3.48 -8.05
CA GLY A 12 28.05 -2.64 -8.46
C GLY A 12 27.67 -1.36 -9.21
N HIS A 13 26.38 -0.95 -9.18
CA HIS A 13 25.99 0.34 -9.75
C HIS A 13 26.59 1.52 -8.98
N SER A 14 26.98 2.55 -9.71
CA SER A 14 27.44 3.80 -9.15
C SER A 14 26.31 4.57 -8.43
N LEU A 15 26.66 5.52 -7.56
CA LEU A 15 25.69 6.36 -6.86
C LEU A 15 24.76 7.09 -7.83
N SER A 16 25.28 7.61 -8.94
CA SER A 16 24.50 8.31 -9.96
C SER A 16 23.46 7.37 -10.59
N GLU A 17 23.85 6.17 -11.01
CA GLU A 17 22.95 5.17 -11.58
C GLU A 17 21.87 4.70 -10.59
N VAL A 18 22.25 4.51 -9.32
CA VAL A 18 21.30 4.16 -8.25
C VAL A 18 20.28 5.28 -8.07
N SER A 19 20.74 6.54 -7.99
CA SER A 19 19.86 7.70 -7.82
C SER A 19 18.87 7.81 -8.98
N GLU A 20 19.33 7.75 -10.22
CA GLU A 20 18.47 7.81 -11.41
C GLU A 20 17.41 6.70 -11.43
N LYS A 21 17.83 5.47 -11.17
CA LYS A 21 16.92 4.30 -11.14
C LYS A 21 15.87 4.41 -10.04
N ILE A 22 16.23 4.90 -8.85
CA ILE A 22 15.30 5.07 -7.73
C ILE A 22 14.32 6.22 -7.99
N GLU A 23 14.77 7.33 -8.60
CA GLU A 23 13.87 8.40 -9.01
C GLU A 23 12.86 7.94 -10.07
N ALA A 24 13.31 7.21 -11.08
CA ALA A 24 12.42 6.60 -12.09
C ALA A 24 11.43 5.58 -11.47
N MET A 25 11.85 4.85 -10.42
CA MET A 25 10.98 3.94 -9.68
C MET A 25 9.92 4.71 -8.89
N ARG A 26 10.26 5.87 -8.31
CA ARG A 26 9.34 6.72 -7.54
C ARG A 26 8.11 7.11 -8.35
N GLU A 27 8.28 7.45 -9.62
CA GLU A 27 7.19 7.82 -10.53
C GLU A 27 6.17 6.69 -10.75
N ARG A 28 6.61 5.45 -10.61
CA ARG A 28 5.78 4.24 -10.81
C ARG A 28 5.27 3.63 -9.52
N LEU A 29 5.83 4.05 -8.36
CA LEU A 29 5.45 3.51 -7.07
C LEU A 29 4.00 3.86 -6.74
N SER A 30 3.23 2.86 -6.44
CA SER A 30 1.85 2.98 -5.98
C SER A 30 1.73 2.48 -4.55
N VAL A 31 1.05 3.25 -3.70
CA VAL A 31 0.73 2.85 -2.33
C VAL A 31 -0.77 2.98 -2.12
N PHE A 32 -1.39 1.87 -1.76
CA PHE A 32 -2.81 1.81 -1.39
C PHE A 32 -2.94 1.38 0.06
N VAL A 33 -3.96 1.87 0.73
CA VAL A 33 -4.25 1.53 2.12
C VAL A 33 -5.73 1.27 2.34
N SER A 34 -6.04 0.23 3.09
CA SER A 34 -7.38 -0.03 3.61
C SER A 34 -7.42 0.32 5.09
N LEU A 35 -8.34 1.19 5.46
CA LEU A 35 -8.54 1.70 6.81
C LEU A 35 -9.90 1.26 7.35
N ASN A 36 -9.98 0.97 8.64
CA ASN A 36 -11.25 0.69 9.33
C ASN A 36 -12.00 1.97 9.68
N THR A 37 -11.28 3.07 9.86
CA THR A 37 -11.80 4.39 10.22
C THR A 37 -10.86 5.48 9.71
N LEU A 38 -11.36 6.67 9.44
CA LEU A 38 -10.56 7.86 9.13
C LEU A 38 -10.24 8.70 10.37
N GLU A 39 -10.74 8.34 11.53
CA GLU A 39 -10.66 9.17 12.74
C GLU A 39 -9.22 9.60 13.07
N ASN A 40 -8.29 8.65 13.10
CA ASN A 40 -6.89 8.92 13.40
C ASN A 40 -6.20 9.75 12.31
N ALA A 41 -6.49 9.47 11.05
CA ALA A 41 -5.94 10.20 9.92
C ALA A 41 -6.44 11.66 9.89
N VAL A 42 -7.69 11.89 10.27
CA VAL A 42 -8.28 13.24 10.40
C VAL A 42 -7.70 13.98 11.60
N LYS A 43 -7.64 13.35 12.79
CA LYS A 43 -7.04 13.94 13.99
C LYS A 43 -5.58 14.32 13.77
N GLY A 44 -4.86 13.49 13.01
CA GLY A 44 -3.47 13.72 12.63
C GLY A 44 -3.27 14.70 11.47
N GLY A 45 -4.34 15.23 10.84
CA GLY A 45 -4.26 16.18 9.73
C GLY A 45 -3.79 15.56 8.40
N ARG A 46 -3.86 14.24 8.23
CA ARG A 46 -3.50 13.54 6.97
C ARG A 46 -4.68 13.40 6.01
N ILE A 47 -5.89 13.58 6.48
CA ILE A 47 -7.11 13.63 5.66
C ILE A 47 -7.97 14.80 6.12
N ARG A 48 -8.54 15.54 5.19
CA ARG A 48 -9.39 16.70 5.49
C ARG A 48 -10.74 16.24 6.10
N ARG A 49 -11.25 16.96 7.10
CA ARG A 49 -12.54 16.65 7.77
C ARG A 49 -13.73 16.53 6.81
N VAL A 50 -13.73 17.31 5.74
CA VAL A 50 -14.81 17.29 4.74
C VAL A 50 -14.85 15.95 4.00
N GLU A 51 -13.71 15.37 3.67
CA GLU A 51 -13.62 14.06 3.04
C GLU A 51 -14.02 12.93 3.99
N ALA A 52 -13.73 13.07 5.29
CA ALA A 52 -14.10 12.11 6.32
C ALA A 52 -15.60 12.09 6.64
N ALA A 53 -16.27 13.22 6.59
CA ALA A 53 -17.72 13.32 6.90
C ALA A 53 -18.59 12.48 5.96
N VAL A 54 -18.13 12.26 4.72
CA VAL A 54 -18.85 11.47 3.71
C VAL A 54 -18.69 9.95 3.97
N VAL A 55 -17.78 9.52 4.87
CA VAL A 55 -17.32 8.14 4.97
C VAL A 55 -17.78 7.42 6.25
N GLN A 56 -18.50 8.07 7.16
CA GLN A 56 -19.03 7.43 8.38
C GLN A 56 -20.20 6.45 8.05
N LEU A 57 -19.87 5.33 7.40
CA LEU A 57 -20.80 4.21 7.24
C LEU A 57 -20.25 3.00 8.02
N LEU A 58 -21.02 2.55 9.00
CA LEU A 58 -20.76 1.36 9.82
C LEU A 58 -20.32 0.15 8.97
N ARG A 59 -19.21 -0.48 9.36
CA ARG A 59 -18.63 -1.72 8.77
C ARG A 59 -18.08 -1.61 7.33
N MET A 60 -17.74 -0.41 6.87
CA MET A 60 -17.05 -0.22 5.59
C MET A 60 -15.55 -0.07 5.81
N LYS A 61 -14.75 -0.75 5.01
CA LYS A 61 -13.31 -0.47 4.85
C LYS A 61 -13.15 0.69 3.89
N ILE A 62 -12.35 1.67 4.26
CA ILE A 62 -12.05 2.83 3.43
C ILE A 62 -10.80 2.51 2.63
N PHE A 63 -10.86 2.70 1.33
CA PHE A 63 -9.74 2.47 0.43
C PHE A 63 -9.17 3.82 0.00
N ALA A 64 -7.88 4.03 0.28
CA ALA A 64 -7.19 5.26 -0.05
C ALA A 64 -5.86 4.97 -0.76
N ARG A 65 -5.33 5.94 -1.47
CA ARG A 65 -4.03 5.87 -2.14
C ARG A 65 -3.18 7.09 -1.84
N THR A 66 -1.88 6.97 -2.00
CA THR A 66 -1.01 8.16 -2.05
C THR A 66 -1.06 8.77 -3.45
N GLN A 67 -1.21 10.07 -3.51
CA GLN A 67 -1.17 10.87 -4.72
C GLN A 67 -0.56 12.23 -4.40
N ASP A 68 0.51 12.62 -5.10
CA ASP A 68 1.19 13.91 -4.95
C ASP A 68 1.60 14.24 -3.50
N GLY A 69 2.00 13.20 -2.73
CA GLY A 69 2.38 13.32 -1.31
C GLY A 69 1.21 13.35 -0.32
N GLU A 70 -0.02 13.33 -0.80
CA GLU A 70 -1.23 13.30 0.02
C GLU A 70 -1.89 11.91 0.06
N VAL A 71 -2.73 11.67 1.06
CA VAL A 71 -3.58 10.48 1.15
C VAL A 71 -4.98 10.83 0.67
N VAL A 72 -5.37 10.25 -0.47
CA VAL A 72 -6.66 10.50 -1.13
C VAL A 72 -7.56 9.27 -1.00
N VAL A 73 -8.78 9.46 -0.50
CA VAL A 73 -9.80 8.40 -0.47
C VAL A 73 -10.25 8.10 -1.91
N CYS A 74 -10.10 6.85 -2.35
CA CYS A 74 -10.43 6.44 -3.72
C CYS A 74 -11.52 5.36 -3.79
N GLY A 75 -12.00 4.86 -2.65
CA GLY A 75 -13.05 3.86 -2.66
C GLY A 75 -13.48 3.37 -1.28
N ARG A 76 -14.39 2.43 -1.29
CA ARG A 76 -14.91 1.76 -0.09
C ARG A 76 -15.15 0.30 -0.39
N ALA A 77 -14.91 -0.56 0.58
CA ALA A 77 -15.14 -1.99 0.44
C ALA A 77 -15.91 -2.52 1.66
N ARG A 78 -16.96 -3.30 1.43
CA ARG A 78 -17.68 -3.95 2.52
C ARG A 78 -17.15 -5.37 2.72
N GLY A 79 -16.56 -5.59 3.87
CA GLY A 79 -16.02 -6.88 4.26
C GLY A 79 -14.65 -7.20 3.64
N ARG A 80 -14.08 -8.31 4.10
CA ARG A 80 -12.72 -8.75 3.76
C ARG A 80 -12.55 -9.05 2.27
N LYS A 81 -13.48 -9.80 1.69
CA LYS A 81 -13.40 -10.22 0.28
C LYS A 81 -13.29 -9.03 -0.67
N ASN A 82 -14.19 -8.06 -0.53
CA ASN A 82 -14.20 -6.88 -1.40
C ASN A 82 -12.98 -5.99 -1.18
N MET A 83 -12.45 -5.92 0.05
CA MET A 83 -11.19 -5.23 0.33
C MET A 83 -10.01 -5.87 -0.42
N LEU A 84 -9.88 -7.20 -0.38
CA LEU A 84 -8.83 -7.91 -1.12
C LEU A 84 -8.98 -7.71 -2.63
N THR A 85 -10.21 -7.81 -3.15
CA THR A 85 -10.51 -7.53 -4.56
C THR A 85 -10.07 -6.13 -4.97
N ALA A 86 -10.37 -5.10 -4.16
CA ALA A 86 -9.97 -3.72 -4.47
C ALA A 86 -8.44 -3.54 -4.57
N PHE A 87 -7.65 -4.22 -3.73
CA PHE A 87 -6.19 -4.22 -3.86
C PHE A 87 -5.72 -4.90 -5.17
N LEU A 88 -6.30 -6.04 -5.52
CA LEU A 88 -5.94 -6.76 -6.75
C LEU A 88 -6.33 -5.96 -8.01
N GLU A 89 -7.48 -5.31 -8.01
CA GLU A 89 -7.92 -4.42 -9.09
C GLU A 89 -6.99 -3.20 -9.22
N ALA A 90 -6.55 -2.62 -8.10
CA ALA A 90 -5.59 -1.52 -8.10
C ALA A 90 -4.23 -1.93 -8.70
N MET A 91 -3.76 -3.14 -8.45
CA MET A 91 -2.57 -3.71 -9.10
C MET A 91 -2.81 -3.94 -10.59
N GLN A 92 -3.92 -4.59 -10.96
CA GLN A 92 -4.28 -4.90 -12.34
C GLN A 92 -4.38 -3.64 -13.21
N ALA A 93 -4.89 -2.54 -12.66
CA ALA A 93 -4.98 -1.26 -13.36
C ALA A 93 -3.61 -0.62 -13.69
N LYS A 94 -2.52 -1.12 -13.11
CA LYS A 94 -1.15 -0.62 -13.31
C LYS A 94 -0.27 -1.51 -14.18
N ALA A 95 -0.48 -2.83 -14.11
CA ALA A 95 0.23 -3.80 -14.91
C ALA A 95 -0.49 -5.16 -14.89
N ASP A 96 -0.31 -5.94 -15.96
CA ASP A 96 -0.88 -7.29 -16.06
C ASP A 96 -0.07 -8.32 -15.29
N ASP A 97 1.22 -8.10 -15.10
CA ASP A 97 2.10 -8.93 -14.30
C ASP A 97 3.09 -8.13 -13.43
N TYR A 98 3.67 -8.79 -12.47
CA TYR A 98 4.68 -8.23 -11.56
C TYR A 98 5.92 -9.13 -11.48
N GLN A 99 6.18 -9.94 -12.50
CA GLN A 99 7.37 -10.79 -12.57
C GLN A 99 8.64 -9.93 -12.43
N GLY A 100 9.60 -10.41 -11.63
CA GLY A 100 10.82 -9.68 -11.33
C GLY A 100 10.67 -8.52 -10.34
N ARG A 101 9.44 -8.14 -9.96
CA ARG A 101 9.18 -7.01 -9.05
C ARG A 101 8.89 -7.48 -7.62
N TRP A 102 9.13 -6.59 -6.69
CA TRP A 102 8.81 -6.83 -5.29
C TRP A 102 7.54 -6.08 -4.88
N VAL A 103 6.77 -6.72 -4.03
CA VAL A 103 5.53 -6.18 -3.46
C VAL A 103 5.69 -6.08 -1.95
N GLY A 104 5.35 -4.95 -1.38
CA GLY A 104 5.35 -4.70 0.06
C GLY A 104 3.93 -4.70 0.62
N ILE A 105 3.68 -5.46 1.68
CA ILE A 105 2.45 -5.44 2.46
C ILE A 105 2.80 -5.06 3.90
N THR A 106 2.10 -4.09 4.45
CA THR A 106 2.26 -3.73 5.86
C THR A 106 0.90 -3.61 6.55
N HIS A 107 0.85 -3.89 7.86
CA HIS A 107 -0.41 -4.00 8.60
C HIS A 107 -0.29 -3.46 10.03
N VAL A 108 -1.41 -3.06 10.61
CA VAL A 108 -1.54 -2.74 12.03
C VAL A 108 -2.37 -3.85 12.68
N ASP A 109 -1.69 -4.78 13.37
CA ASP A 109 -2.29 -5.94 14.03
C ASP A 109 -3.32 -6.69 13.16
N ASN A 110 -2.95 -6.98 11.91
CA ASN A 110 -3.84 -7.61 10.92
C ASN A 110 -3.09 -8.62 10.01
N ILE A 111 -2.34 -9.51 10.64
CA ILE A 111 -1.61 -10.59 9.95
C ILE A 111 -2.52 -11.45 9.05
N PRO A 112 -3.73 -11.87 9.49
CA PRO A 112 -4.56 -12.73 8.66
C PRO A 112 -4.96 -12.12 7.31
N ASP A 113 -5.27 -10.81 7.26
CA ASP A 113 -5.60 -10.15 6.00
C ASP A 113 -4.34 -9.89 5.15
N ALA A 114 -3.19 -9.60 5.79
CA ALA A 114 -1.92 -9.43 5.09
C ALA A 114 -1.48 -10.73 4.39
N GLN A 115 -1.60 -11.87 5.06
CA GLN A 115 -1.30 -13.18 4.49
C GLN A 115 -2.26 -13.56 3.36
N ALA A 116 -3.57 -13.32 3.54
CA ALA A 116 -4.55 -13.59 2.50
C ALA A 116 -4.34 -12.71 1.26
N LEU A 117 -3.98 -11.43 1.45
CA LEU A 117 -3.63 -10.55 0.34
C LEU A 117 -2.38 -11.04 -0.39
N ALA A 118 -1.34 -11.43 0.35
CA ALA A 118 -0.10 -11.96 -0.24
C ALA A 118 -0.36 -13.22 -1.08
N GLU A 119 -1.19 -14.13 -0.59
CA GLU A 119 -1.53 -15.34 -1.32
C GLU A 119 -2.31 -15.04 -2.60
N ALA A 120 -3.30 -14.15 -2.53
CA ALA A 120 -4.07 -13.73 -3.69
C ALA A 120 -3.19 -13.01 -4.75
N ILE A 121 -2.21 -12.22 -4.31
CA ILE A 121 -1.23 -11.56 -5.19
C ILE A 121 -0.31 -12.60 -5.85
N ARG A 122 0.19 -13.60 -5.11
CA ARG A 122 1.04 -14.66 -5.69
C ARG A 122 0.31 -15.42 -6.80
N GLN A 123 -0.94 -15.79 -6.53
CA GLN A 123 -1.74 -16.56 -7.49
C GLN A 123 -2.05 -15.78 -8.77
N ARG A 124 -2.25 -14.47 -8.67
CA ARG A 124 -2.67 -13.64 -9.81
C ARG A 124 -1.52 -13.02 -10.59
N PHE A 125 -0.45 -12.59 -9.92
CA PHE A 125 0.58 -11.70 -10.51
C PHE A 125 2.00 -12.25 -10.46
N SER A 126 2.23 -13.35 -9.75
CA SER A 126 3.54 -14.02 -9.65
C SER A 126 4.74 -13.08 -9.41
N PRO A 127 4.70 -12.16 -8.41
CA PRO A 127 5.82 -11.26 -8.15
C PRO A 127 7.06 -12.04 -7.69
N ALA A 128 8.25 -11.48 -7.94
CA ALA A 128 9.51 -12.10 -7.50
C ALA A 128 9.60 -12.23 -5.98
N ARG A 129 9.03 -11.28 -5.23
CA ARG A 129 9.03 -11.31 -3.77
C ARG A 129 7.84 -10.54 -3.20
N ILE A 130 7.25 -11.08 -2.13
CA ILE A 130 6.30 -10.36 -1.28
C ILE A 130 6.91 -10.23 0.12
N ILE A 131 6.96 -9.02 0.64
CA ILE A 131 7.44 -8.71 1.99
C ILE A 131 6.22 -8.32 2.82
N ILE A 132 6.01 -9.00 3.94
CA ILE A 132 4.98 -8.66 4.93
C ILE A 132 5.69 -8.16 6.19
N ALA A 133 5.31 -7.01 6.70
CA ALA A 133 5.88 -6.42 7.90
C ALA A 133 4.81 -5.68 8.71
N PRO A 134 4.97 -5.55 10.04
CA PRO A 134 4.15 -4.64 10.82
C PRO A 134 4.39 -3.19 10.34
N MET A 135 3.34 -2.39 10.41
CA MET A 135 3.41 -0.96 10.07
C MET A 135 4.18 -0.21 11.17
N GLY A 136 5.11 0.64 10.79
CA GLY A 136 5.87 1.47 11.75
C GLY A 136 4.94 2.40 12.54
N SER A 137 5.29 2.69 13.79
CA SER A 137 4.46 3.39 14.78
C SER A 137 3.88 4.72 14.28
N THR A 138 4.69 5.53 13.58
CA THR A 138 4.25 6.81 13.01
C THR A 138 3.08 6.66 12.07
N ILE A 139 3.14 5.73 11.12
CA ILE A 139 2.07 5.50 10.15
C ILE A 139 0.91 4.75 10.81
N ALA A 140 1.19 3.78 11.69
CA ALA A 140 0.18 3.01 12.42
C ALA A 140 -0.74 3.90 13.26
N THR A 141 -0.20 4.96 13.88
CA THR A 141 -0.97 5.94 14.64
C THR A 141 -2.05 6.62 13.79
N HIS A 142 -1.74 6.93 12.54
CA HIS A 142 -2.71 7.55 11.62
C HIS A 142 -3.62 6.53 10.94
N ALA A 143 -3.10 5.35 10.63
CA ALA A 143 -3.85 4.29 9.94
C ALA A 143 -4.86 3.57 10.85
N GLY A 144 -4.53 3.42 12.13
CA GLY A 144 -5.37 2.76 13.13
C GLY A 144 -5.35 1.23 13.04
N MET A 145 -5.96 0.61 14.04
CA MET A 145 -6.03 -0.85 14.17
C MET A 145 -6.72 -1.52 12.99
N GLY A 146 -6.16 -2.63 12.55
CA GLY A 146 -6.68 -3.42 11.43
C GLY A 146 -6.40 -2.84 10.05
N ALA A 147 -5.62 -1.75 9.96
CA ALA A 147 -5.19 -1.18 8.68
C ALA A 147 -4.29 -2.16 7.92
N LEU A 148 -4.38 -2.10 6.59
CA LEU A 148 -3.58 -2.90 5.66
C LEU A 148 -3.12 -1.99 4.52
N ALA A 149 -1.83 -1.98 4.22
CA ALA A 149 -1.30 -1.22 3.11
C ALA A 149 -0.51 -2.11 2.15
N LEU A 150 -0.55 -1.74 0.87
CA LEU A 150 0.09 -2.42 -0.24
C LEU A 150 0.92 -1.40 -1.02
N ALA A 151 2.18 -1.72 -1.25
CA ALA A 151 3.11 -0.94 -2.06
C ALA A 151 3.66 -1.79 -3.22
N PHE A 152 3.62 -1.26 -4.43
CA PHE A 152 4.08 -1.93 -5.66
C PHE A 152 4.45 -0.90 -6.75
N TRP A 153 5.20 -1.33 -7.78
CA TRP A 153 5.62 -0.47 -8.90
C TRP A 153 5.68 -1.22 -10.23
#